data_4f6cdc0f7e3b3154a265425df5cd9494
#
_entry.id   4f6cdc0f7e3b3154a265425df5cd9494
#
_cell.length_a   1.000
_cell.length_b   1.000
_cell.length_c   1.000
_cell.angle_alpha   90.00
_cell.angle_beta   90.00
_cell.angle_gamma   90.00
#
_symmetry.space_group_name_H-M   'P 1'
#
loop_
_entity.id
_entity.type
_entity.pdbx_description
1 polymer ?
#
loop_
_entity_poly.entity_id
_entity_poly.type
_entity_poly.pdbx_seq_one_letter_code
_entity_poly.pdbx_strand_id
1 'polypeptide(L)'
;MGRNFDYSHDNEPIAAALVRTAPEGGLKSISMVDAYWIGYRQDLWHYILYNKEQFEKYKTQDLSYIMAFPYLLMDGMNEAGFAVSVLHLDGKPTQQASTGKKLTTTLALRMMLDHARTVDEALKILDGYDLWIPDNDGNYHFYMADATGRYAIVEFVYDKDHQSKIYIDDEYTGEDGKTHFKYPDVLPNTREVIEKRYASNFYVSETMACSDKGPKLSNHGKTRYDMMEFVIKQNSNQLSEEGAMNLLNGVSQAETPGNPTSHTQWSVVYNLSQRKATICVNRDYKNKFTFYAK
;
A
#
# COMPACT_ATOMS: atom_id res chain seq x y z
N MET A 1 -6.07 -11.08 6.52
CA MET A 1 -5.52 -9.70 6.41
C MET A 1 -6.56 -8.82 5.74
N GLY A 2 -6.78 -7.59 6.23
CA GLY A 2 -7.71 -6.63 5.63
C GLY A 2 -6.99 -5.35 5.21
N ARG A 3 -7.45 -4.68 4.13
CA ARG A 3 -6.84 -3.46 3.58
C ARG A 3 -7.90 -2.53 3.00
N ASN A 4 -7.84 -1.24 3.36
CA ASN A 4 -8.47 -0.14 2.63
C ASN A 4 -7.39 0.61 1.85
N PHE A 5 -7.64 0.89 0.59
CA PHE A 5 -6.81 1.78 -0.22
C PHE A 5 -7.49 3.14 -0.37
N ASP A 6 -6.91 4.12 0.28
CA ASP A 6 -7.41 5.49 0.37
C ASP A 6 -6.39 6.41 -0.32
N TYR A 7 -6.51 6.59 -1.62
CA TYR A 7 -5.63 7.49 -2.36
C TYR A 7 -6.46 8.36 -3.31
N SER A 8 -6.11 9.62 -3.39
CA SER A 8 -6.78 10.61 -4.21
C SER A 8 -5.81 11.18 -5.24
N HIS A 9 -6.25 11.29 -6.47
CA HIS A 9 -5.49 11.84 -7.58
C HIS A 9 -6.18 13.12 -8.11
N ASP A 10 -6.07 14.23 -7.39
CA ASP A 10 -6.49 15.58 -7.84
C ASP A 10 -7.80 15.62 -8.65
N ASN A 11 -8.86 14.99 -8.14
CA ASN A 11 -10.17 14.85 -8.78
C ASN A 11 -10.23 13.91 -10.01
N GLU A 12 -9.18 13.19 -10.32
CA GLU A 12 -9.25 12.17 -11.36
C GLU A 12 -9.73 10.84 -10.77
N PRO A 13 -10.76 10.21 -11.34
CA PRO A 13 -11.22 8.91 -10.88
C PRO A 13 -10.14 7.85 -11.06
N ILE A 14 -10.05 6.95 -10.09
CA ILE A 14 -9.04 5.90 -10.04
C ILE A 14 -9.61 4.63 -10.67
N ALA A 15 -8.86 4.03 -11.59
CA ALA A 15 -9.15 2.71 -12.10
C ALA A 15 -8.40 1.67 -11.26
N ALA A 16 -9.12 0.98 -10.38
CA ALA A 16 -8.58 -0.18 -9.67
C ALA A 16 -8.57 -1.40 -10.61
N ALA A 17 -7.44 -2.08 -10.66
CA ALA A 17 -7.30 -3.32 -11.42
C ALA A 17 -6.91 -4.48 -10.50
N LEU A 18 -7.55 -5.65 -10.70
CA LEU A 18 -7.09 -6.90 -10.12
C LEU A 18 -6.21 -7.61 -11.14
N VAL A 19 -5.00 -7.92 -10.72
CA VAL A 19 -3.98 -8.58 -11.55
C VAL A 19 -3.71 -9.97 -11.01
N ARG A 20 -3.69 -10.95 -11.92
CA ARG A 20 -3.22 -12.32 -11.63
C ARG A 20 -1.87 -12.51 -12.27
N THR A 21 -0.93 -13.05 -11.52
CA THR A 21 0.39 -13.43 -12.03
C THR A 21 0.69 -14.89 -11.77
N ALA A 22 1.46 -15.47 -12.67
CA ALA A 22 1.97 -16.85 -12.57
C ALA A 22 3.39 -16.86 -13.15
N PRO A 23 4.37 -16.30 -12.45
CA PRO A 23 5.74 -16.21 -12.96
C PRO A 23 6.38 -17.60 -13.00
N GLU A 24 7.23 -17.83 -13.99
CA GLU A 24 8.01 -19.06 -14.09
C GLU A 24 8.94 -19.16 -12.87
N GLY A 25 8.89 -20.29 -12.18
CA GLY A 25 9.68 -20.52 -10.96
C GLY A 25 9.25 -19.74 -9.74
N GLY A 26 8.15 -18.98 -9.81
CA GLY A 26 7.59 -18.20 -8.70
C GLY A 26 6.20 -18.67 -8.29
N LEU A 27 5.64 -18.01 -7.27
CA LEU A 27 4.31 -18.28 -6.74
C LEU A 27 3.26 -17.53 -7.54
N LYS A 28 2.14 -18.19 -7.84
CA LYS A 28 0.97 -17.49 -8.38
C LYS A 28 0.42 -16.51 -7.35
N SER A 29 -0.07 -15.38 -7.82
CA SER A 29 -0.64 -14.38 -6.93
C SER A 29 -1.79 -13.60 -7.55
N ILE A 30 -2.55 -12.93 -6.69
CA ILE A 30 -3.50 -11.88 -7.03
C ILE A 30 -3.10 -10.61 -6.33
N SER A 31 -3.22 -9.48 -6.99
CA SER A 31 -2.87 -8.17 -6.45
C SER A 31 -3.82 -7.09 -6.94
N MET A 32 -3.95 -6.03 -6.14
CA MET A 32 -4.68 -4.83 -6.51
C MET A 32 -3.70 -3.75 -6.95
N VAL A 33 -4.05 -3.07 -8.00
CA VAL A 33 -3.22 -2.05 -8.66
C VAL A 33 -4.05 -0.79 -8.84
N ASP A 34 -3.43 0.35 -8.59
CA ASP A 34 -3.93 1.65 -9.00
C ASP A 34 -3.35 2.00 -10.38
N ALA A 35 -4.20 1.99 -11.38
CA ALA A 35 -3.79 2.20 -12.78
C ALA A 35 -3.35 3.64 -13.09
N TYR A 36 -3.60 4.59 -12.21
CA TYR A 36 -3.15 5.97 -12.36
C TYR A 36 -1.63 6.07 -12.53
N TRP A 37 -0.88 5.24 -11.82
CA TRP A 37 0.60 5.28 -11.81
C TRP A 37 1.27 4.92 -13.14
N ILE A 38 0.53 4.39 -14.11
CA ILE A 38 1.06 4.14 -15.46
C ILE A 38 0.68 5.23 -16.46
N GLY A 39 0.31 6.41 -15.98
CA GLY A 39 -0.14 7.50 -16.84
C GLY A 39 -1.49 7.20 -17.49
N TYR A 40 -2.29 6.39 -16.83
CA TYR A 40 -3.56 5.91 -17.31
C TYR A 40 -4.54 7.07 -17.47
N ARG A 41 -4.99 7.31 -18.69
CA ARG A 41 -6.02 8.29 -19.00
C ARG A 41 -7.40 7.65 -18.86
N GLN A 42 -8.11 8.06 -17.86
CA GLN A 42 -9.40 7.55 -17.46
C GLN A 42 -10.49 7.60 -18.52
N ASP A 43 -10.47 8.63 -19.38
CA ASP A 43 -11.38 8.77 -20.52
C ASP A 43 -11.43 7.50 -21.38
N LEU A 44 -10.31 6.77 -21.48
CA LEU A 44 -10.24 5.53 -22.23
C LEU A 44 -10.99 4.36 -21.56
N TRP A 45 -10.84 4.15 -20.25
CA TRP A 45 -11.40 2.97 -19.56
C TRP A 45 -12.86 3.09 -19.19
N HIS A 46 -13.31 4.27 -18.85
CA HIS A 46 -14.72 4.49 -18.61
C HIS A 46 -15.53 4.08 -19.85
N TYR A 47 -14.97 4.36 -21.02
CA TYR A 47 -15.54 3.91 -22.30
C TYR A 47 -15.39 2.41 -22.54
N ILE A 48 -14.24 1.83 -22.29
CA ILE A 48 -13.96 0.40 -22.56
C ILE A 48 -14.81 -0.52 -21.69
N LEU A 49 -14.97 -0.21 -20.40
CA LEU A 49 -15.66 -1.10 -19.45
C LEU A 49 -17.19 -1.07 -19.59
N TYR A 50 -17.77 0.03 -20.04
CA TYR A 50 -19.22 0.22 -20.06
C TYR A 50 -19.84 0.31 -21.44
N ASN A 51 -19.04 0.33 -22.50
CA ASN A 51 -19.55 0.47 -23.87
C ASN A 51 -18.88 -0.54 -24.80
N LYS A 52 -19.65 -1.60 -25.16
CA LYS A 52 -19.19 -2.67 -26.07
C LYS A 52 -18.72 -2.14 -27.42
N GLU A 53 -19.38 -1.13 -27.97
CA GLU A 53 -19.01 -0.51 -29.23
C GLU A 53 -17.68 0.23 -29.14
N GLN A 54 -17.44 0.92 -28.04
CA GLN A 54 -16.16 1.57 -27.77
C GLN A 54 -15.06 0.54 -27.49
N PHE A 55 -15.37 -0.57 -26.79
CA PHE A 55 -14.43 -1.66 -26.62
C PHE A 55 -13.92 -2.21 -27.97
N GLU A 56 -14.83 -2.45 -28.91
CA GLU A 56 -14.46 -2.89 -30.26
C GLU A 56 -13.58 -1.88 -31.02
N LYS A 57 -13.82 -0.59 -30.81
CA LYS A 57 -13.01 0.49 -31.38
C LYS A 57 -11.61 0.55 -30.76
N TYR A 58 -11.50 0.33 -29.43
CA TYR A 58 -10.24 0.45 -28.70
C TYR A 58 -9.45 -0.84 -28.59
N LYS A 59 -10.02 -2.00 -28.89
CA LYS A 59 -9.29 -3.29 -28.88
C LYS A 59 -8.09 -3.34 -29.83
N THR A 60 -8.03 -2.42 -30.80
CA THR A 60 -6.90 -2.28 -31.71
C THR A 60 -5.84 -1.27 -31.23
N GLN A 61 -6.07 -0.58 -30.10
CA GLN A 61 -5.08 0.33 -29.54
C GLN A 61 -3.97 -0.44 -28.85
N ASP A 62 -2.80 0.18 -28.81
CA ASP A 62 -1.68 -0.35 -28.05
C ASP A 62 -1.98 -0.26 -26.53
N LEU A 63 -2.30 -1.40 -25.94
CA LEU A 63 -2.50 -1.57 -24.50
C LEU A 63 -1.26 -2.15 -23.82
N SER A 64 -0.11 -2.09 -24.46
CA SER A 64 1.14 -2.69 -23.93
C SER A 64 1.51 -2.13 -22.55
N TYR A 65 1.13 -0.90 -22.23
CA TYR A 65 1.36 -0.30 -20.91
C TYR A 65 0.70 -1.06 -19.75
N ILE A 66 -0.41 -1.79 -19.99
CA ILE A 66 -1.03 -2.62 -18.95
C ILE A 66 -0.13 -3.78 -18.51
N MET A 67 0.87 -4.13 -19.30
CA MET A 67 1.89 -5.13 -18.94
C MET A 67 2.75 -4.68 -17.74
N ALA A 68 2.73 -3.40 -17.39
CA ALA A 68 3.37 -2.89 -16.17
C ALA A 68 2.56 -3.16 -14.89
N PHE A 69 1.28 -3.46 -14.97
CA PHE A 69 0.42 -3.69 -13.80
C PHE A 69 0.99 -4.68 -12.77
N PRO A 70 1.57 -5.82 -13.16
CA PRO A 70 2.16 -6.74 -12.19
C PRO A 70 3.23 -6.12 -11.29
N TYR A 71 3.82 -5.00 -11.70
CA TYR A 71 4.93 -4.32 -11.00
C TYR A 71 4.50 -3.07 -10.24
N LEU A 72 3.22 -2.72 -10.26
CA LEU A 72 2.65 -1.49 -9.64
C LEU A 72 1.59 -1.81 -8.59
N LEU A 73 1.73 -2.96 -7.93
CA LEU A 73 0.76 -3.42 -6.94
C LEU A 73 0.84 -2.63 -5.64
N MET A 74 -0.32 -2.42 -5.02
CA MET A 74 -0.47 -1.75 -3.72
C MET A 74 -0.69 -2.75 -2.58
N ASP A 75 -1.28 -3.88 -2.89
CA ASP A 75 -1.47 -5.03 -2.01
C ASP A 75 -1.68 -6.31 -2.82
N GLY A 76 -1.54 -7.47 -2.18
CA GLY A 76 -1.76 -8.76 -2.83
C GLY A 76 -1.58 -9.95 -1.91
N MET A 77 -1.94 -11.12 -2.43
CA MET A 77 -1.78 -12.42 -1.77
C MET A 77 -1.34 -13.47 -2.79
N ASN A 78 -0.44 -14.35 -2.38
CA ASN A 78 -0.02 -15.47 -3.21
C ASN A 78 -0.67 -16.81 -2.83
N GLU A 79 -0.43 -17.83 -3.65
CA GLU A 79 -0.99 -19.18 -3.48
C GLU A 79 -0.50 -19.92 -2.22
N ALA A 80 0.57 -19.47 -1.59
CA ALA A 80 1.01 -19.99 -0.30
C ALA A 80 0.19 -19.41 0.87
N GLY A 81 -0.56 -18.32 0.64
CA GLY A 81 -1.30 -17.59 1.66
C GLY A 81 -0.46 -16.55 2.38
N PHE A 82 0.63 -16.09 1.77
CA PHE A 82 1.33 -14.88 2.18
C PHE A 82 0.66 -13.67 1.51
N ALA A 83 0.41 -12.62 2.29
CA ALA A 83 -0.14 -11.35 1.80
C ALA A 83 0.68 -10.17 2.30
N VAL A 84 0.77 -9.14 1.47
CA VAL A 84 1.50 -7.91 1.76
C VAL A 84 0.77 -6.70 1.20
N SER A 85 0.91 -5.57 1.89
CA SER A 85 0.45 -4.26 1.43
C SER A 85 1.44 -3.17 1.78
N VAL A 86 1.40 -2.08 1.03
CA VAL A 86 2.16 -0.86 1.28
C VAL A 86 1.23 0.25 1.76
N LEU A 87 1.68 1.03 2.75
CA LEU A 87 1.01 2.22 3.25
C LEU A 87 1.98 3.39 3.26
N HIS A 88 1.51 4.55 2.82
CA HIS A 88 2.29 5.79 2.81
C HIS A 88 2.43 6.33 4.24
N LEU A 89 3.61 6.88 4.52
CA LEU A 89 3.97 7.57 5.74
C LEU A 89 4.49 8.96 5.41
N ASP A 90 4.03 9.96 6.14
CA ASP A 90 4.64 11.29 6.07
C ASP A 90 6.06 11.21 6.64
N GLY A 91 7.05 11.64 5.89
CA GLY A 91 8.44 11.62 6.32
C GLY A 91 9.43 11.62 5.16
N LYS A 92 10.70 11.47 5.48
CA LYS A 92 11.77 11.40 4.48
C LYS A 92 11.64 10.16 3.61
N PRO A 93 12.02 10.26 2.33
CA PRO A 93 12.08 9.12 1.44
C PRO A 93 12.90 7.97 2.03
N THR A 94 12.44 6.75 1.83
CA THR A 94 13.21 5.56 2.19
C THR A 94 14.40 5.42 1.26
N GLN A 95 15.61 5.50 1.79
CA GLN A 95 16.85 5.39 1.02
C GLN A 95 17.89 4.58 1.82
N GLN A 96 17.69 3.27 1.88
CA GLN A 96 18.68 2.39 2.49
C GLN A 96 19.96 2.31 1.63
N ALA A 97 21.09 2.06 2.28
CA ALA A 97 22.39 1.98 1.62
C ALA A 97 23.32 0.94 2.27
N SER A 98 22.77 -0.23 2.63
CA SER A 98 23.51 -1.29 3.33
C SER A 98 24.01 -2.40 2.40
N THR A 99 23.25 -2.74 1.35
CA THR A 99 23.56 -3.86 0.47
C THR A 99 24.07 -3.43 -0.91
N GLY A 100 23.83 -2.18 -1.29
CA GLY A 100 24.11 -1.64 -2.63
C GLY A 100 23.17 -2.15 -3.73
N LYS A 101 22.15 -2.96 -3.39
CA LYS A 101 21.16 -3.49 -4.33
C LYS A 101 19.83 -2.79 -4.11
N LYS A 102 19.55 -1.77 -4.92
CA LYS A 102 18.34 -0.96 -4.79
C LYS A 102 17.10 -1.67 -5.29
N LEU A 103 15.99 -1.53 -4.55
CA LEU A 103 14.68 -2.07 -4.87
C LEU A 103 13.61 -1.01 -4.56
N THR A 104 12.72 -0.74 -5.49
CA THR A 104 11.61 0.19 -5.25
C THR A 104 10.48 -0.47 -4.48
N THR A 105 9.58 0.32 -3.92
CA THR A 105 8.48 -0.14 -3.07
C THR A 105 7.62 -1.21 -3.74
N THR A 106 7.10 -0.94 -4.94
CA THR A 106 6.20 -1.86 -5.65
C THR A 106 6.92 -3.11 -6.15
N LEU A 107 8.19 -2.98 -6.54
CA LEU A 107 9.02 -4.13 -6.91
C LEU A 107 9.34 -5.01 -5.70
N ALA A 108 9.49 -4.41 -4.51
CA ALA A 108 9.64 -5.17 -3.27
C ALA A 108 8.39 -6.02 -2.98
N LEU A 109 7.18 -5.44 -3.14
CA LEU A 109 5.95 -6.20 -3.00
C LEU A 109 5.87 -7.35 -4.01
N ARG A 110 6.20 -7.07 -5.27
CA ARG A 110 6.19 -8.09 -6.33
C ARG A 110 7.14 -9.24 -6.00
N MET A 111 8.36 -8.91 -5.60
CA MET A 111 9.38 -9.88 -5.26
C MET A 111 8.98 -10.76 -4.06
N MET A 112 8.39 -10.15 -3.03
CA MET A 112 7.87 -10.90 -1.89
C MET A 112 6.71 -11.81 -2.29
N LEU A 113 5.76 -11.36 -3.12
CA LEU A 113 4.65 -12.19 -3.59
C LEU A 113 5.12 -13.35 -4.47
N ASP A 114 6.17 -13.16 -5.26
CA ASP A 114 6.69 -14.22 -6.14
C ASP A 114 7.48 -15.29 -5.40
N HIS A 115 8.11 -14.94 -4.28
CA HIS A 115 9.12 -15.82 -3.68
C HIS A 115 8.91 -16.16 -2.19
N ALA A 116 8.13 -15.38 -1.44
CA ALA A 116 7.91 -15.63 -0.02
C ALA A 116 6.63 -16.44 0.21
N ARG A 117 6.72 -17.49 1.00
CA ARG A 117 5.58 -18.29 1.49
C ARG A 117 5.11 -17.82 2.86
N THR A 118 6.01 -17.18 3.61
CA THR A 118 5.81 -16.73 4.97
C THR A 118 6.34 -15.32 5.18
N VAL A 119 5.93 -14.69 6.28
CA VAL A 119 6.46 -13.38 6.71
C VAL A 119 7.97 -13.45 6.90
N ASP A 120 8.49 -14.51 7.50
CA ASP A 120 9.93 -14.62 7.76
C ASP A 120 10.74 -14.77 6.47
N GLU A 121 10.21 -15.46 5.46
CA GLU A 121 10.82 -15.52 4.12
C GLU A 121 10.80 -14.15 3.43
N ALA A 122 9.72 -13.40 3.56
CA ALA A 122 9.62 -12.03 3.03
C ALA A 122 10.63 -11.08 3.70
N LEU A 123 10.78 -11.16 5.01
CA LEU A 123 11.79 -10.39 5.75
C LEU A 123 13.22 -10.72 5.27
N LYS A 124 13.50 -12.00 5.05
CA LYS A 124 14.79 -12.44 4.51
C LYS A 124 15.06 -11.94 3.09
N ILE A 125 14.03 -11.84 2.26
CA ILE A 125 14.16 -11.21 0.93
C ILE A 125 14.56 -9.75 1.09
N LEU A 126 13.89 -9.00 1.97
CA LEU A 126 14.19 -7.60 2.22
C LEU A 126 15.60 -7.38 2.80
N ASP A 127 16.19 -8.36 3.51
CA ASP A 127 17.58 -8.29 4.00
C ASP A 127 18.60 -8.23 2.86
N GLY A 128 18.26 -8.76 1.70
CA GLY A 128 19.13 -8.78 0.53
C GLY A 128 19.14 -7.49 -0.31
N TYR A 129 18.31 -6.51 0.02
CA TYR A 129 18.10 -5.31 -0.79
C TYR A 129 17.97 -4.05 0.04
N ASP A 130 18.33 -2.94 -0.58
CA ASP A 130 18.09 -1.59 -0.07
C ASP A 130 16.79 -1.06 -0.67
N LEU A 131 15.78 -0.80 0.16
CA LEU A 131 14.60 -0.10 -0.32
C LEU A 131 15.00 1.33 -0.67
N TRP A 132 14.70 1.74 -1.90
CA TRP A 132 15.09 3.02 -2.43
C TRP A 132 13.94 3.68 -3.19
N ILE A 133 13.58 4.86 -2.75
CA ILE A 133 12.61 5.72 -3.42
C ILE A 133 13.40 6.87 -4.03
N PRO A 134 13.43 7.02 -5.37
CA PRO A 134 14.32 7.95 -6.04
C PRO A 134 13.97 9.41 -5.78
N ASP A 135 12.69 9.73 -5.61
CA ASP A 135 12.20 11.09 -5.48
C ASP A 135 11.56 11.34 -4.11
N ASN A 136 11.15 12.57 -3.85
CA ASN A 136 10.65 13.05 -2.57
C ASN A 136 9.25 12.51 -2.20
N ASP A 137 8.89 11.32 -2.62
CA ASP A 137 7.55 10.73 -2.44
C ASP A 137 7.24 10.23 -1.02
N GLY A 138 8.02 10.63 -0.04
CA GLY A 138 7.78 10.24 1.34
C GLY A 138 8.35 8.88 1.71
N ASN A 139 7.88 8.35 2.83
CA ASN A 139 8.25 7.04 3.33
C ASN A 139 7.06 6.08 3.24
N TYR A 140 7.35 4.80 3.37
CA TYR A 140 6.33 3.76 3.34
C TYR A 140 6.64 2.70 4.38
N HIS A 141 5.60 2.05 4.88
CA HIS A 141 5.76 0.81 5.61
C HIS A 141 5.01 -0.33 4.91
N PHE A 142 5.49 -1.55 5.12
CA PHE A 142 4.83 -2.76 4.65
C PHE A 142 4.07 -3.39 5.81
N TYR A 143 2.82 -3.78 5.55
CA TYR A 143 2.09 -4.69 6.42
C TYR A 143 2.00 -6.05 5.74
N MET A 144 2.39 -7.10 6.44
CA MET A 144 2.40 -8.45 5.90
C MET A 144 1.84 -9.45 6.90
N ALA A 145 1.24 -10.53 6.36
CA ALA A 145 0.72 -11.64 7.15
C ALA A 145 0.74 -12.92 6.31
N ASP A 146 0.79 -14.07 6.98
CA ASP A 146 0.77 -15.37 6.33
C ASP A 146 -0.23 -16.35 6.93
N ALA A 147 -0.42 -17.50 6.26
CA ALA A 147 -1.37 -18.52 6.65
C ALA A 147 -1.00 -19.26 7.97
N THR A 148 0.19 -19.06 8.51
CA THR A 148 0.58 -19.60 9.81
C THR A 148 0.05 -18.74 10.96
N GLY A 149 -0.43 -17.53 10.66
CA GLY A 149 -0.87 -16.53 11.64
C GLY A 149 0.20 -15.52 12.02
N ARG A 150 1.42 -15.62 11.44
CA ARG A 150 2.48 -14.63 11.57
C ARG A 150 2.07 -13.34 10.85
N TYR A 151 2.37 -12.19 11.45
CA TYR A 151 2.18 -10.87 10.86
C TYR A 151 3.29 -9.93 11.30
N ALA A 152 3.58 -8.92 10.49
CA ALA A 152 4.57 -7.90 10.80
C ALA A 152 4.27 -6.58 10.07
N ILE A 153 4.69 -5.47 10.68
CA ILE A 153 4.87 -4.19 10.05
C ILE A 153 6.37 -3.97 9.87
N VAL A 154 6.79 -3.53 8.70
CA VAL A 154 8.19 -3.19 8.42
C VAL A 154 8.25 -1.70 8.17
N GLU A 155 8.91 -0.96 9.04
CA GLU A 155 9.15 0.48 8.95
C GLU A 155 10.62 0.79 8.67
N PHE A 156 10.84 1.85 7.92
CA PHE A 156 12.18 2.37 7.62
C PHE A 156 12.37 3.64 8.43
N VAL A 157 13.24 3.55 9.44
CA VAL A 157 13.38 4.55 10.50
C VAL A 157 14.70 5.31 10.37
N TYR A 158 14.73 6.53 10.87
CA TYR A 158 15.95 7.33 10.92
C TYR A 158 16.30 7.68 12.36
N ASP A 159 17.53 8.14 12.56
CA ASP A 159 18.02 8.62 13.84
C ASP A 159 17.17 9.79 14.38
N LYS A 160 16.93 9.79 15.70
CA LYS A 160 16.14 10.80 16.39
C LYS A 160 16.67 12.23 16.20
N ASP A 161 17.96 12.38 16.08
CA ASP A 161 18.61 13.68 15.88
C ASP A 161 18.33 14.28 14.50
N HIS A 162 17.87 13.46 13.56
CA HIS A 162 17.52 13.87 12.21
C HIS A 162 16.02 14.07 12.00
N GLN A 163 15.17 13.59 12.90
CA GLN A 163 13.72 13.83 12.85
C GLN A 163 13.37 15.30 12.96
N SER A 164 14.11 16.07 13.80
CA SER A 164 13.87 17.49 14.01
C SER A 164 14.15 18.37 12.78
N LYS A 165 14.91 17.86 11.82
CA LYS A 165 15.28 18.58 10.59
C LYS A 165 14.32 18.34 9.42
N ILE A 166 13.35 17.44 9.56
CA ILE A 166 12.45 17.02 8.47
C ILE A 166 11.40 18.09 8.14
N TYR A 167 11.02 18.92 9.10
CA TYR A 167 9.90 19.84 8.98
C TYR A 167 10.30 21.32 9.04
N ILE A 168 11.57 21.63 8.96
CA ILE A 168 12.04 23.02 9.07
C ILE A 168 12.61 23.48 7.73
N ASP A 169 11.86 24.34 7.09
CA ASP A 169 12.25 25.48 6.25
C ASP A 169 12.79 25.25 4.84
N ASP A 170 12.60 24.11 4.19
CA ASP A 170 13.04 23.98 2.80
C ASP A 170 11.90 23.64 1.82
N GLU A 171 10.75 24.29 1.97
CA GLU A 171 9.76 24.36 0.90
C GLU A 171 10.29 25.28 -0.21
N TYR A 172 10.32 24.84 -1.44
CA TYR A 172 10.57 25.69 -2.59
C TYR A 172 9.55 25.43 -3.68
N THR A 173 9.26 26.45 -4.48
CA THR A 173 8.41 26.29 -5.65
C THR A 173 9.30 25.84 -6.81
N GLY A 174 9.06 24.66 -7.34
CA GLY A 174 9.76 24.14 -8.50
C GLY A 174 9.37 24.89 -9.78
N GLU A 175 10.09 24.62 -10.88
CA GLU A 175 9.79 25.16 -12.20
C GLU A 175 8.40 24.73 -12.72
N ASP A 176 7.86 23.65 -12.18
CA ASP A 176 6.50 23.13 -12.44
C ASP A 176 5.40 23.89 -11.69
N GLY A 177 5.76 24.91 -10.89
CA GLY A 177 4.85 25.70 -10.07
C GLY A 177 4.32 24.98 -8.84
N LYS A 178 4.84 23.79 -8.51
CA LYS A 178 4.42 23.01 -7.33
C LYS A 178 5.36 23.24 -6.16
N THR A 179 4.84 23.03 -4.97
CA THR A 179 5.66 23.04 -3.74
C THR A 179 6.45 21.74 -3.66
N HIS A 180 7.75 21.86 -3.56
CA HIS A 180 8.69 20.78 -3.34
C HIS A 180 9.38 20.96 -2.00
N PHE A 181 9.84 19.84 -1.41
CA PHE A 181 10.60 19.85 -0.18
C PHE A 181 12.07 19.53 -0.48
N LYS A 182 12.97 20.36 -0.03
CA LYS A 182 14.40 20.08 -0.09
C LYS A 182 14.81 19.33 1.17
N TYR A 183 15.02 18.05 1.05
CA TYR A 183 15.53 17.27 2.16
C TYR A 183 17.04 17.45 2.29
N PRO A 184 17.55 17.82 3.47
CA PRO A 184 19.00 17.80 3.71
C PRO A 184 19.51 16.37 3.55
N ASP A 185 20.80 16.21 3.31
CA ASP A 185 21.49 14.96 2.97
C ASP A 185 20.78 13.70 3.47
N VAL A 186 20.38 12.86 2.52
CA VAL A 186 19.63 11.66 2.81
C VAL A 186 20.47 10.70 3.61
N LEU A 187 20.09 10.50 4.86
CA LEU A 187 20.75 9.52 5.70
C LEU A 187 20.21 8.13 5.41
N PRO A 188 21.08 7.13 5.37
CA PRO A 188 20.63 5.75 5.29
C PRO A 188 19.67 5.47 6.43
N ASN A 189 18.46 5.03 6.10
CA ASN A 189 17.52 4.59 7.13
C ASN A 189 17.69 3.10 7.42
N THR A 190 17.43 2.73 8.67
CA THR A 190 17.42 1.35 9.11
C THR A 190 16.01 0.79 9.08
N ARG A 191 15.89 -0.53 9.16
CA ARG A 191 14.61 -1.21 9.15
C ARG A 191 14.25 -1.69 10.54
N GLU A 192 13.02 -1.41 10.98
CA GLU A 192 12.41 -2.02 12.16
C GLU A 192 11.26 -2.95 11.78
N VAL A 193 11.16 -4.08 12.48
CA VAL A 193 10.08 -5.06 12.33
C VAL A 193 9.23 -5.03 13.59
N ILE A 194 7.94 -4.70 13.42
CA ILE A 194 7.02 -4.48 14.53
C ILE A 194 5.87 -5.49 14.45
N GLU A 195 5.58 -6.18 15.55
CA GLU A 195 4.46 -7.12 15.65
C GLU A 195 3.21 -6.41 16.14
N LYS A 196 2.48 -5.77 15.23
CA LYS A 196 1.16 -5.19 15.47
C LYS A 196 0.15 -5.68 14.45
N ARG A 197 -1.10 -5.85 14.90
CA ARG A 197 -2.20 -6.41 14.08
C ARG A 197 -2.87 -5.40 13.17
N TYR A 198 -2.57 -4.14 13.31
CA TYR A 198 -3.19 -3.03 12.58
C TYR A 198 -2.15 -1.93 12.32
N ALA A 199 -2.32 -1.28 11.20
CA ALA A 199 -1.50 -0.16 10.74
C ALA A 199 -2.37 0.92 10.09
N SER A 200 -1.89 2.14 10.08
CA SER A 200 -2.47 3.27 9.35
C SER A 200 -1.33 4.13 8.81
N ASN A 201 -1.58 5.37 8.42
CA ASN A 201 -0.61 6.22 7.75
C ASN A 201 0.28 7.02 8.72
N PHE A 202 0.75 6.39 9.80
CA PHE A 202 1.73 6.96 10.74
C PHE A 202 2.66 5.87 11.28
N TYR A 203 3.82 6.29 11.77
CA TYR A 203 4.81 5.36 12.33
C TYR A 203 4.33 4.73 13.64
N VAL A 204 4.53 3.44 13.77
CA VAL A 204 4.22 2.65 14.97
C VAL A 204 5.46 2.09 15.68
N SER A 205 6.66 2.25 15.08
CA SER A 205 7.94 1.91 15.70
C SER A 205 8.24 2.79 16.90
N GLU A 206 8.95 2.27 17.90
CA GLU A 206 9.38 3.05 19.06
C GLU A 206 10.39 4.13 18.68
N THR A 207 11.22 3.88 17.68
CA THR A 207 12.20 4.84 17.18
C THR A 207 11.54 6.09 16.62
N MET A 208 10.42 5.96 15.90
CA MET A 208 9.74 7.06 15.23
C MET A 208 8.52 7.57 16.00
N ALA A 209 7.91 6.75 16.84
CA ALA A 209 6.61 7.01 17.42
C ALA A 209 6.57 8.09 18.49
N CYS A 210 7.67 8.49 19.11
CA CYS A 210 7.62 9.46 20.18
C CYS A 210 8.98 10.07 20.50
N SER A 211 9.22 11.25 20.01
CA SER A 211 9.89 12.20 20.87
C SER A 211 8.88 13.28 21.28
N ASP A 212 8.61 13.40 22.57
CA ASP A 212 7.88 14.55 23.13
C ASP A 212 8.54 15.91 22.80
N LYS A 213 9.67 15.89 22.12
CA LYS A 213 10.54 17.02 21.81
C LYS A 213 10.85 17.18 20.31
N GLY A 214 10.39 16.26 19.46
CA GLY A 214 10.54 16.37 18.00
C GLY A 214 9.32 17.00 17.33
N PRO A 215 9.41 17.32 16.02
CA PRO A 215 8.22 17.69 15.27
C PRO A 215 7.21 16.56 15.41
N LYS A 216 5.96 16.92 15.65
CA LYS A 216 4.88 15.94 15.71
C LYS A 216 4.78 15.30 14.33
N LEU A 217 5.26 14.08 14.20
CA LEU A 217 5.00 13.28 13.02
C LEU A 217 3.48 13.23 12.81
N SER A 218 3.07 13.23 11.55
CA SER A 218 1.66 13.19 11.19
C SER A 218 0.94 12.07 11.94
N ASN A 219 -0.18 12.43 12.54
CA ASN A 219 -1.13 11.48 13.12
C ASN A 219 -2.20 11.09 12.10
N HIS A 220 -1.90 11.17 10.82
CA HIS A 220 -2.83 10.81 9.75
C HIS A 220 -3.35 9.39 9.94
N GLY A 221 -4.66 9.28 10.07
CA GLY A 221 -5.30 7.98 10.30
C GLY A 221 -5.26 7.46 11.75
N LYS A 222 -4.83 8.26 12.74
CA LYS A 222 -4.82 7.84 14.15
C LYS A 222 -6.20 7.39 14.64
N THR A 223 -7.25 8.11 14.29
CA THR A 223 -8.63 7.73 14.67
C THR A 223 -9.02 6.38 14.07
N ARG A 224 -8.65 6.11 12.82
CA ARG A 224 -8.88 4.80 12.16
C ARG A 224 -8.11 3.70 12.87
N TYR A 225 -6.87 3.97 13.23
CA TYR A 225 -6.02 3.05 13.98
C TYR A 225 -6.63 2.68 15.34
N ASP A 226 -7.07 3.68 16.11
CA ASP A 226 -7.67 3.47 17.43
C ASP A 226 -8.99 2.68 17.34
N MET A 227 -9.78 2.93 16.29
CA MET A 227 -11.00 2.16 16.03
C MET A 227 -10.66 0.70 15.69
N MET A 228 -9.66 0.45 14.84
CA MET A 228 -9.20 -0.91 14.54
C MET A 228 -8.72 -1.63 15.80
N GLU A 229 -7.90 -0.96 16.61
CA GLU A 229 -7.42 -1.49 17.88
C GLU A 229 -8.58 -1.90 18.80
N PHE A 230 -9.51 -0.98 19.01
CA PHE A 230 -10.67 -1.21 19.86
C PHE A 230 -11.49 -2.41 19.38
N VAL A 231 -11.91 -2.43 18.12
CA VAL A 231 -12.76 -3.49 17.57
C VAL A 231 -12.05 -4.85 17.61
N ILE A 232 -10.78 -4.91 17.23
CA ILE A 232 -10.00 -6.15 17.21
C ILE A 232 -9.85 -6.71 18.62
N LYS A 233 -9.51 -5.86 19.60
CA LYS A 233 -9.41 -6.26 21.02
C LYS A 233 -10.74 -6.74 21.59
N GLN A 234 -11.84 -6.05 21.30
CA GLN A 234 -13.18 -6.46 21.76
C GLN A 234 -13.62 -7.82 21.22
N ASN A 235 -13.09 -8.23 20.07
CA ASN A 235 -13.34 -9.52 19.45
C ASN A 235 -12.24 -10.56 19.75
N SER A 236 -11.54 -10.42 20.88
CA SER A 236 -10.48 -11.35 21.30
C SER A 236 -9.40 -11.57 20.24
N ASN A 237 -9.09 -10.52 19.46
CA ASN A 237 -8.16 -10.54 18.34
C ASN A 237 -8.55 -11.51 17.20
N GLN A 238 -9.83 -11.85 17.07
CA GLN A 238 -10.35 -12.71 16.02
C GLN A 238 -11.55 -12.05 15.35
N LEU A 239 -11.53 -12.00 14.03
CA LEU A 239 -12.64 -11.51 13.21
C LEU A 239 -12.97 -12.55 12.14
N SER A 240 -14.26 -12.76 11.90
CA SER A 240 -14.69 -13.45 10.67
C SER A 240 -14.35 -12.58 9.45
N GLU A 241 -14.42 -13.14 8.24
CA GLU A 241 -14.25 -12.35 7.01
C GLU A 241 -15.27 -11.21 6.91
N GLU A 242 -16.51 -11.49 7.30
CA GLU A 242 -17.58 -10.47 7.34
C GLU A 242 -17.26 -9.40 8.40
N GLY A 243 -16.84 -9.80 9.60
CA GLY A 243 -16.42 -8.88 10.65
C GLY A 243 -15.24 -8.01 10.24
N ALA A 244 -14.27 -8.59 9.52
CA ALA A 244 -13.15 -7.85 8.98
C ALA A 244 -13.60 -6.85 7.88
N MET A 245 -14.51 -7.24 6.99
CA MET A 245 -15.05 -6.33 5.97
C MET A 245 -15.89 -5.22 6.60
N ASN A 246 -16.67 -5.52 7.63
CA ASN A 246 -17.44 -4.52 8.38
C ASN A 246 -16.52 -3.53 9.11
N LEU A 247 -15.40 -3.99 9.66
CA LEU A 247 -14.40 -3.11 10.24
C LEU A 247 -13.78 -2.20 9.16
N LEU A 248 -13.41 -2.75 8.00
CA LEU A 248 -12.90 -1.95 6.88
C LEU A 248 -13.91 -0.89 6.43
N ASN A 249 -15.21 -1.23 6.38
CA ASN A 249 -16.26 -0.25 6.11
C ASN A 249 -16.29 0.87 7.18
N GLY A 250 -16.20 0.49 8.45
CA GLY A 250 -16.22 1.44 9.57
C GLY A 250 -15.04 2.42 9.58
N VAL A 251 -13.89 2.00 9.08
CA VAL A 251 -12.67 2.84 8.97
C VAL A 251 -12.41 3.34 7.55
N SER A 252 -13.33 3.13 6.61
CA SER A 252 -13.21 3.64 5.25
C SER A 252 -13.38 5.16 5.21
N GLN A 253 -12.71 5.81 4.28
CA GLN A 253 -12.84 7.24 4.08
C GLN A 253 -14.02 7.55 3.15
N ALA A 254 -14.87 8.48 3.57
CA ALA A 254 -15.91 9.03 2.73
C ALA A 254 -15.31 10.09 1.79
N GLU A 255 -16.03 10.40 0.74
CA GLU A 255 -15.72 11.51 -0.15
C GLU A 255 -15.62 12.84 0.61
N THR A 256 -14.58 13.59 0.35
CA THR A 256 -14.38 14.93 0.90
C THR A 256 -15.05 15.97 -0.01
N PRO A 257 -15.77 16.94 0.52
CA PRO A 257 -16.34 18.02 -0.30
C PRO A 257 -15.28 18.68 -1.17
N GLY A 258 -15.56 18.75 -2.47
CA GLY A 258 -14.65 19.31 -3.48
C GLY A 258 -13.58 18.35 -4.01
N ASN A 259 -13.49 17.13 -3.48
CA ASN A 259 -12.62 16.09 -4.01
C ASN A 259 -13.36 14.74 -4.13
N PRO A 260 -14.04 14.47 -5.24
CA PRO A 260 -14.88 13.29 -5.43
C PRO A 260 -14.10 11.98 -5.46
N THR A 261 -12.77 12.02 -5.55
CA THR A 261 -11.91 10.83 -5.57
C THR A 261 -11.23 10.54 -4.23
N SER A 262 -11.52 11.33 -3.19
CA SER A 262 -10.88 11.19 -1.87
C SER A 262 -11.38 10.01 -1.04
N HIS A 263 -12.36 9.26 -1.52
CA HIS A 263 -12.92 8.11 -0.81
C HIS A 263 -12.03 6.86 -0.93
N THR A 264 -12.31 5.84 -0.10
CA THR A 264 -11.69 4.51 -0.20
C THR A 264 -12.00 3.89 -1.56
N GLN A 265 -10.97 3.64 -2.36
CA GLN A 265 -11.08 3.13 -3.73
C GLN A 265 -11.43 1.64 -3.75
N TRP A 266 -10.78 0.87 -2.89
CA TRP A 266 -11.17 -0.51 -2.64
C TRP A 266 -10.91 -0.92 -1.19
N SER A 267 -11.68 -1.92 -0.76
CA SER A 267 -11.46 -2.66 0.47
C SER A 267 -11.29 -4.13 0.13
N VAL A 268 -10.30 -4.78 0.68
CA VAL A 268 -10.05 -6.20 0.45
C VAL A 268 -9.83 -6.95 1.75
N VAL A 269 -10.43 -8.13 1.86
CA VAL A 269 -10.15 -9.11 2.92
C VAL A 269 -9.51 -10.33 2.27
N TYR A 270 -8.27 -10.60 2.61
CA TYR A 270 -7.53 -11.79 2.24
C TYR A 270 -7.71 -12.87 3.32
N ASN A 271 -8.43 -13.93 3.00
CA ASN A 271 -8.44 -15.16 3.78
C ASN A 271 -7.22 -16.00 3.39
N LEU A 272 -6.18 -15.93 4.19
CA LEU A 272 -4.86 -16.49 3.88
C LEU A 272 -4.89 -18.02 3.83
N SER A 273 -5.70 -18.67 4.70
CA SER A 273 -5.83 -20.12 4.72
C SER A 273 -6.57 -20.67 3.50
N GLN A 274 -7.58 -19.94 3.01
CA GLN A 274 -8.36 -20.32 1.83
C GLN A 274 -7.79 -19.78 0.51
N ARG A 275 -6.79 -18.91 0.56
CA ARG A 275 -6.23 -18.17 -0.60
C ARG A 275 -7.31 -17.41 -1.35
N LYS A 276 -8.24 -16.84 -0.60
CA LYS A 276 -9.42 -16.15 -1.10
C LYS A 276 -9.32 -14.65 -0.80
N ALA A 277 -9.56 -13.81 -1.79
CA ALA A 277 -9.75 -12.37 -1.63
C ALA A 277 -11.22 -12.03 -1.85
N THR A 278 -11.79 -11.26 -0.91
CA THR A 278 -13.11 -10.65 -1.04
C THR A 278 -12.91 -9.15 -1.15
N ILE A 279 -13.39 -8.54 -2.24
CA ILE A 279 -13.10 -7.16 -2.63
C ILE A 279 -14.40 -6.37 -2.76
N CYS A 280 -14.41 -5.15 -2.23
CA CYS A 280 -15.41 -4.12 -2.48
C CYS A 280 -14.72 -2.93 -3.14
N VAL A 281 -15.33 -2.31 -4.15
CA VAL A 281 -14.82 -1.12 -4.82
C VAL A 281 -15.71 0.08 -4.51
N ASN A 282 -15.11 1.27 -4.45
CA ASN A 282 -15.81 2.54 -4.26
C ASN A 282 -16.79 2.53 -3.07
N ARG A 283 -16.41 1.85 -1.97
CA ARG A 283 -17.23 1.70 -0.77
C ARG A 283 -18.58 1.01 -0.99
N ASP A 284 -18.75 0.29 -2.09
CA ASP A 284 -19.95 -0.52 -2.31
C ASP A 284 -19.83 -1.88 -1.59
N TYR A 285 -20.04 -1.88 -0.29
CA TYR A 285 -19.95 -3.08 0.55
C TYR A 285 -21.12 -4.05 0.38
N LYS A 286 -22.12 -3.70 -0.43
CA LYS A 286 -23.22 -4.60 -0.80
C LYS A 286 -22.81 -5.54 -1.93
N ASN A 287 -22.00 -5.05 -2.86
CA ASN A 287 -21.51 -5.81 -3.99
C ASN A 287 -20.06 -6.24 -3.75
N LYS A 288 -19.85 -7.55 -3.55
CA LYS A 288 -18.54 -8.13 -3.22
C LYS A 288 -18.08 -9.05 -4.33
N PHE A 289 -16.83 -8.91 -4.70
CA PHE A 289 -16.19 -9.76 -5.69
C PHE A 289 -15.25 -10.74 -5.01
N THR A 290 -15.25 -12.00 -5.44
CA THR A 290 -14.41 -13.04 -4.83
C THR A 290 -13.44 -13.61 -5.86
N PHE A 291 -12.17 -13.68 -5.48
CA PHE A 291 -11.09 -14.24 -6.30
C PHE A 291 -10.21 -15.18 -5.46
N TYR A 292 -9.45 -16.04 -6.15
CA TYR A 292 -8.55 -17.00 -5.51
C TYR A 292 -7.15 -16.90 -6.11
N ALA A 293 -6.14 -16.92 -5.24
CA ALA A 293 -4.73 -17.04 -5.61
C ALA A 293 -4.39 -18.53 -5.78
N LYS A 294 -4.72 -19.09 -6.96
CA LYS A 294 -4.50 -20.54 -7.28
C LYS A 294 -3.94 -20.69 -8.68
#